data_6a2648666fb711c5d2d51a94c59ac185
#
_entry.id   6a2648666fb711c5d2d51a94c59ac185
#
_cell.length_a   1.000
_cell.length_b   1.000
_cell.length_c   1.000
_cell.angle_alpha   90.00
_cell.angle_beta   90.00
_cell.angle_gamma   90.00
#
_symmetry.space_group_name_H-M   'P 1'
#
loop_
_entity.id
_entity.type
_entity.pdbx_description
1 polymer ?
#
loop_
_entity_poly.entity_id
_entity_poly.type
_entity_poly.pdbx_seq_one_letter_code
_entity_poly.pdbx_strand_id
1 'polypeptide(L)'
;MLIKSVFFNFSSILFSVIKIIRNIYLNSNIYNKKISKIDDKVIIFKPSQSIFNCLIKYDKKKYNIEDFSLNHVWKNFDNLNNKNFKKLHSFFWLFTLDLKSSNKITQNVIYNWIEENYKYNQDVWNLDILSKRIIAWISNSRLTYENADTNYRIYFNNLIKKQTNHLINEIQRSEKLDDKIIGCTAIILVGLSYGDSYYLKFGIDLLKKLLNFSLDSSNFPRSRNPRQLVFYLKYLIIIRELLKESQTIIPDFLDENIFYLGKSYNLLCANKKNGILFNGNFQDSNKDFDDYLRFHKYKFKDDANEIGGYVVLKDKKSFLTIDIGRAPEKKFSKDYQAGLFSFEFSFMGEKVITNSGYFQDNKHQLHIISKSTATHSSLVLNNCSTVRFDRDKNGHSLITKNFKILDKEILIDEKFWLIKSSHDAYLKSNGVIHERKLVYFHDESKLKGCDKLTKSKNFRSSNFEIRFHLLPEINLTKLLNNDSILIESKNAGWKFTCKNYKIDIETGLYFGVKNKYLENKNILITGLTNPEEQSVFWEISRI
;
A
#
# COMPACT_ATOMS: atom_id res chain seq x y z
N MET A 1 31.05 4.14 -18.92
CA MET A 1 30.63 4.42 -17.52
C MET A 1 30.66 5.92 -17.21
N LEU A 2 31.71 6.64 -17.50
CA LEU A 2 31.89 8.10 -17.26
C LEU A 2 30.77 8.97 -17.90
N ILE A 3 30.38 8.75 -19.15
CA ILE A 3 29.39 9.57 -19.84
C ILE A 3 27.99 9.44 -19.16
N LYS A 4 27.60 8.27 -18.68
CA LYS A 4 26.36 8.09 -17.94
C LYS A 4 26.37 8.80 -16.58
N SER A 5 27.51 8.85 -15.89
CA SER A 5 27.66 9.56 -14.62
C SER A 5 27.58 11.08 -14.79
N VAL A 6 28.17 11.62 -15.85
CA VAL A 6 28.15 13.06 -16.18
C VAL A 6 26.71 13.49 -16.55
N PHE A 7 25.99 12.74 -17.40
CA PHE A 7 24.58 13.01 -17.73
C PHE A 7 23.67 12.89 -16.49
N PHE A 8 23.93 11.94 -15.61
CA PHE A 8 23.19 11.76 -14.37
C PHE A 8 23.39 12.96 -13.42
N ASN A 9 24.64 13.41 -13.26
CA ASN A 9 24.95 14.58 -12.44
C ASN A 9 24.35 15.86 -13.02
N PHE A 10 24.43 16.08 -14.33
CA PHE A 10 23.83 17.25 -14.98
C PHE A 10 22.30 17.29 -14.83
N SER A 11 21.63 16.14 -15.01
CA SER A 11 20.16 16.05 -14.83
C SER A 11 19.74 16.27 -13.38
N SER A 12 20.53 15.86 -12.40
CA SER A 12 20.24 16.08 -10.97
C SER A 12 20.41 17.55 -10.57
N ILE A 13 21.45 18.22 -11.09
CA ILE A 13 21.70 19.65 -10.88
C ILE A 13 20.57 20.47 -11.51
N LEU A 14 20.20 20.19 -12.76
CA LEU A 14 19.10 20.87 -13.45
C LEU A 14 17.77 20.72 -12.70
N PHE A 15 17.47 19.51 -12.20
CA PHE A 15 16.28 19.26 -11.39
C PHE A 15 16.30 20.07 -10.07
N SER A 16 17.45 20.15 -9.41
CA SER A 16 17.60 20.93 -8.18
C SER A 16 17.41 22.42 -8.43
N VAL A 17 17.97 22.95 -9.52
CA VAL A 17 17.80 24.37 -9.93
C VAL A 17 16.32 24.66 -10.23
N ILE A 18 15.64 23.79 -11.01
CA ILE A 18 14.21 23.96 -11.29
C ILE A 18 13.38 23.98 -10.00
N LYS A 19 13.72 23.12 -9.02
CA LYS A 19 13.05 23.08 -7.71
C LYS A 19 13.25 24.37 -6.93
N ILE A 20 14.47 24.94 -6.95
CA ILE A 20 14.78 26.22 -6.29
C ILE A 20 14.00 27.37 -6.94
N ILE A 21 14.05 27.47 -8.28
CA ILE A 21 13.30 28.52 -9.02
C ILE A 21 11.80 28.38 -8.73
N ARG A 22 11.28 27.15 -8.71
CA ARG A 22 9.86 26.92 -8.37
C ARG A 22 9.53 27.38 -6.97
N ASN A 23 10.37 27.08 -5.99
CA ASN A 23 10.17 27.49 -4.61
C ASN A 23 10.18 29.02 -4.47
N ILE A 24 11.09 29.72 -5.15
CA ILE A 24 11.12 31.19 -5.21
C ILE A 24 9.82 31.73 -5.79
N TYR A 25 9.34 31.16 -6.91
CA TYR A 25 8.04 31.56 -7.52
C TYR A 25 6.88 31.36 -6.56
N LEU A 26 6.78 30.19 -5.90
CA LEU A 26 5.69 29.88 -4.98
C LEU A 26 5.66 30.80 -3.75
N ASN A 27 6.81 31.33 -3.32
CA ASN A 27 6.93 32.31 -2.23
C ASN A 27 6.70 33.75 -2.70
N SER A 28 6.53 34.00 -4.01
CA SER A 28 6.40 35.36 -4.56
C SER A 28 5.01 35.96 -4.33
N ASN A 29 4.96 37.28 -4.26
CA ASN A 29 3.69 38.03 -4.22
C ASN A 29 2.84 37.79 -5.49
N ILE A 30 3.48 37.53 -6.65
CA ILE A 30 2.80 37.25 -7.92
C ILE A 30 1.98 35.93 -7.78
N TYR A 31 2.61 34.89 -7.25
CA TYR A 31 1.93 33.64 -7.01
C TYR A 31 0.83 33.76 -5.96
N ASN A 32 1.11 34.45 -4.86
CA ASN A 32 0.13 34.70 -3.82
C ASN A 32 -1.11 35.41 -4.36
N LYS A 33 -0.95 36.47 -5.18
CA LYS A 33 -2.06 37.16 -5.86
C LYS A 33 -2.82 36.23 -6.81
N LYS A 34 -2.11 35.36 -7.55
CA LYS A 34 -2.73 34.41 -8.48
C LYS A 34 -3.69 33.45 -7.77
N ILE A 35 -3.25 32.83 -6.67
CA ILE A 35 -4.08 31.85 -5.95
C ILE A 35 -5.13 32.48 -5.04
N SER A 36 -5.03 33.79 -4.73
CA SER A 36 -5.98 34.55 -3.94
C SER A 36 -7.15 35.13 -4.77
N LYS A 37 -7.21 34.84 -6.07
CA LYS A 37 -8.40 35.15 -6.88
C LYS A 37 -9.52 34.17 -6.52
N ILE A 38 -10.42 34.60 -5.66
CA ILE A 38 -11.49 33.79 -5.07
C ILE A 38 -12.81 34.58 -5.19
N ASP A 39 -13.92 33.86 -5.17
CA ASP A 39 -15.26 34.42 -5.13
C ASP A 39 -15.78 34.48 -3.67
N ASP A 40 -16.93 35.12 -3.48
CA ASP A 40 -17.56 35.30 -2.16
C ASP A 40 -18.50 34.14 -1.77
N LYS A 41 -18.50 33.02 -2.50
CA LYS A 41 -19.35 31.88 -2.18
C LYS A 41 -19.05 31.33 -0.79
N VAL A 42 -20.09 30.94 -0.09
CA VAL A 42 -20.06 30.34 1.26
C VAL A 42 -20.32 28.84 1.17
N ILE A 43 -20.05 28.09 2.26
CA ILE A 43 -20.34 26.67 2.34
C ILE A 43 -21.85 26.43 2.33
N ILE A 44 -22.34 25.72 1.30
CA ILE A 44 -23.74 25.30 1.13
C ILE A 44 -23.92 23.79 1.41
N PHE A 45 -22.92 22.96 1.12
CA PHE A 45 -22.93 21.53 1.40
C PHE A 45 -21.93 21.14 2.49
N LYS A 46 -22.38 20.39 3.48
CA LYS A 46 -21.59 19.93 4.62
C LYS A 46 -21.73 18.41 4.72
N PRO A 47 -20.68 17.64 4.38
CA PRO A 47 -20.77 16.19 4.37
C PRO A 47 -20.86 15.61 5.77
N SER A 48 -21.51 14.43 5.88
CA SER A 48 -21.50 13.64 7.10
C SER A 48 -20.08 13.14 7.44
N GLN A 49 -19.68 13.25 8.70
CA GLN A 49 -18.40 12.72 9.18
C GLN A 49 -18.27 11.20 8.95
N SER A 50 -19.38 10.46 8.93
CA SER A 50 -19.40 9.00 8.74
C SER A 50 -18.76 8.57 7.43
N ILE A 51 -18.80 9.41 6.38
CA ILE A 51 -18.16 9.15 5.08
C ILE A 51 -16.65 8.94 5.23
N PHE A 52 -16.03 9.60 6.19
CA PHE A 52 -14.56 9.57 6.37
C PHE A 52 -14.09 8.57 7.42
N ASN A 53 -14.99 7.83 8.05
CA ASN A 53 -14.65 6.87 9.11
C ASN A 53 -13.64 5.79 8.65
N CYS A 54 -13.61 5.43 7.36
CA CYS A 54 -12.64 4.47 6.84
C CYS A 54 -11.19 4.98 6.80
N LEU A 55 -10.97 6.30 6.89
CA LEU A 55 -9.64 6.92 6.92
C LEU A 55 -9.06 7.02 8.32
N ILE A 56 -9.91 6.90 9.34
CA ILE A 56 -9.57 7.13 10.74
C ILE A 56 -9.41 5.76 11.38
N LYS A 57 -8.24 5.48 11.95
CA LYS A 57 -8.14 4.35 12.87
C LYS A 57 -8.91 4.74 14.12
N TYR A 58 -9.98 4.01 14.40
CA TYR A 58 -10.79 4.21 15.59
C TYR A 58 -9.93 3.95 16.84
N ASP A 59 -9.33 4.98 17.36
CA ASP A 59 -9.14 5.06 18.81
C ASP A 59 -10.55 5.30 19.36
N LYS A 60 -11.08 4.33 20.09
CA LYS A 60 -12.46 4.35 20.62
C LYS A 60 -12.72 5.53 21.57
N LYS A 61 -11.69 6.32 21.87
CA LYS A 61 -11.71 7.44 22.80
C LYS A 61 -11.90 8.75 22.01
N LYS A 62 -13.07 9.36 22.16
CA LYS A 62 -13.30 10.74 21.74
C LYS A 62 -12.65 11.66 22.77
N TYR A 63 -12.00 12.72 22.30
CA TYR A 63 -11.35 13.72 23.13
C TYR A 63 -12.18 15.01 23.13
N ASN A 64 -12.18 15.72 24.26
CA ASN A 64 -12.71 17.09 24.31
C ASN A 64 -11.60 18.04 23.85
N ILE A 65 -11.93 19.07 23.05
CA ILE A 65 -10.95 20.07 22.62
C ILE A 65 -10.38 20.87 23.80
N GLU A 66 -11.11 20.97 24.87
CA GLU A 66 -10.68 21.66 26.11
C GLU A 66 -9.47 20.99 26.74
N ASP A 67 -9.30 19.67 26.54
CA ASP A 67 -8.15 18.91 27.02
C ASP A 67 -6.87 19.15 26.17
N PHE A 68 -7.00 19.86 25.03
CA PHE A 68 -5.88 20.16 24.15
C PHE A 68 -5.31 21.55 24.48
N SER A 69 -4.21 21.64 25.18
CA SER A 69 -3.44 22.90 25.37
C SER A 69 -2.72 23.31 24.08
N LEU A 70 -3.48 23.58 23.02
CA LEU A 70 -2.96 23.83 21.67
C LEU A 70 -2.25 25.17 21.49
N ASN A 71 -2.48 26.15 22.38
CA ASN A 71 -1.88 27.49 22.27
C ASN A 71 -0.33 27.49 22.35
N HIS A 72 0.27 26.47 22.96
CA HIS A 72 1.73 26.28 22.97
C HIS A 72 2.23 25.40 21.83
N VAL A 73 1.35 24.67 21.16
CA VAL A 73 1.71 23.66 20.17
C VAL A 73 2.13 24.34 18.86
N TRP A 74 1.49 25.45 18.46
CA TRP A 74 1.82 26.18 17.23
C TRP A 74 3.17 26.93 17.31
N LYS A 75 3.66 27.25 18.50
CA LYS A 75 4.90 28.05 18.70
C LYS A 75 6.17 27.23 18.90
N ASN A 76 6.07 25.92 19.16
CA ASN A 76 7.23 25.06 19.51
C ASN A 76 7.50 23.95 18.45
N PHE A 77 7.52 24.30 17.16
CA PHE A 77 7.59 23.32 16.06
C PHE A 77 8.95 22.71 15.76
N ASP A 78 10.03 23.33 16.18
CA ASP A 78 11.38 22.90 15.83
C ASP A 78 11.75 21.53 16.40
N ASN A 79 10.99 21.02 17.39
CA ASN A 79 11.24 19.75 18.06
C ASN A 79 10.27 18.59 17.69
N LEU A 80 9.29 18.81 16.80
CA LEU A 80 8.38 17.74 16.39
C LEU A 80 9.00 16.87 15.30
N ASN A 81 8.98 15.54 15.49
CA ASN A 81 9.33 14.65 14.41
C ASN A 81 8.36 14.84 13.22
N ASN A 82 8.84 14.60 12.00
CA ASN A 82 8.09 14.82 10.74
C ASN A 82 6.67 14.18 10.75
N LYS A 83 6.46 13.08 11.46
CA LYS A 83 5.16 12.40 11.56
C LYS A 83 4.17 13.19 12.42
N ASN A 84 4.60 13.72 13.54
CA ASN A 84 3.77 14.51 14.44
C ASN A 84 3.44 15.87 13.83
N PHE A 85 4.41 16.52 13.17
CA PHE A 85 4.20 17.71 12.38
C PHE A 85 3.08 17.52 11.34
N LYS A 86 3.14 16.46 10.54
CA LYS A 86 2.10 16.14 9.54
C LYS A 86 0.74 15.88 10.17
N LYS A 87 0.68 15.16 11.29
CA LYS A 87 -0.58 14.90 12.00
C LYS A 87 -1.23 16.20 12.46
N LEU A 88 -0.45 17.10 13.03
CA LEU A 88 -0.93 18.36 13.57
C LEU A 88 -1.47 19.26 12.45
N HIS A 89 -0.66 19.57 11.44
CA HIS A 89 -1.02 20.48 10.36
C HIS A 89 -2.04 19.94 9.37
N SER A 90 -2.29 18.62 9.34
CA SER A 90 -3.36 18.02 8.55
C SER A 90 -4.74 18.15 9.19
N PHE A 91 -4.82 18.51 10.47
CA PHE A 91 -6.07 18.59 11.24
C PHE A 91 -6.94 17.32 11.26
N PHE A 92 -6.41 16.16 10.84
CA PHE A 92 -7.16 14.91 10.90
C PHE A 92 -7.55 14.49 12.33
N TRP A 93 -6.89 15.04 13.35
CA TRP A 93 -7.26 14.88 14.74
C TRP A 93 -8.66 15.45 15.06
N LEU A 94 -9.21 16.40 14.24
CA LEU A 94 -10.59 16.86 14.40
C LEU A 94 -11.62 15.73 14.35
N PHE A 95 -11.36 14.68 13.57
CA PHE A 95 -12.24 13.51 13.54
C PHE A 95 -12.24 12.69 14.84
N THR A 96 -11.28 12.90 15.73
CA THR A 96 -11.22 12.24 17.04
C THR A 96 -11.89 13.06 18.14
N LEU A 97 -12.32 14.29 17.85
CA LEU A 97 -13.00 15.12 18.82
C LEU A 97 -14.44 14.67 19.05
N ASP A 98 -14.94 14.88 20.27
CA ASP A 98 -16.35 14.80 20.58
C ASP A 98 -17.08 15.98 19.90
N LEU A 99 -18.23 15.70 19.28
CA LEU A 99 -19.08 16.72 18.64
C LEU A 99 -19.72 17.69 19.66
N LYS A 100 -19.63 17.39 20.97
CA LYS A 100 -19.99 18.29 22.07
C LYS A 100 -18.89 19.28 22.45
N SER A 101 -17.68 19.11 21.87
CA SER A 101 -16.56 20.04 22.07
C SER A 101 -16.94 21.47 21.72
N SER A 102 -16.29 22.46 22.35
CA SER A 102 -16.54 23.87 22.11
C SER A 102 -16.19 24.29 20.67
N ASN A 103 -17.21 24.74 19.92
CA ASN A 103 -17.02 25.35 18.59
C ASN A 103 -16.09 26.56 18.69
N LYS A 104 -16.31 27.42 19.70
CA LYS A 104 -15.53 28.65 19.88
C LYS A 104 -14.04 28.37 20.07
N ILE A 105 -13.68 27.37 20.87
CA ILE A 105 -12.27 26.97 21.05
C ILE A 105 -11.71 26.42 19.75
N THR A 106 -12.46 25.53 19.07
CA THR A 106 -12.02 24.94 17.78
C THR A 106 -11.80 26.02 16.73
N GLN A 107 -12.71 26.99 16.63
CA GLN A 107 -12.63 28.10 15.68
C GLN A 107 -11.45 29.02 16.02
N ASN A 108 -11.20 29.33 17.28
CA ASN A 108 -10.04 30.13 17.69
C ASN A 108 -8.72 29.44 17.34
N VAL A 109 -8.63 28.13 17.54
CA VAL A 109 -7.44 27.34 17.14
C VAL A 109 -7.19 27.42 15.63
N ILE A 110 -8.27 27.30 14.84
CA ILE A 110 -8.18 27.42 13.38
C ILE A 110 -7.84 28.84 12.97
N TYR A 111 -8.44 29.85 13.60
CA TYR A 111 -8.18 31.26 13.31
C TYR A 111 -6.70 31.61 13.53
N ASN A 112 -6.15 31.27 14.69
CA ASN A 112 -4.73 31.50 15.00
C ASN A 112 -3.82 30.77 13.98
N TRP A 113 -4.19 29.54 13.59
CA TRP A 113 -3.44 28.81 12.57
C TRP A 113 -3.51 29.52 11.21
N ILE A 114 -4.66 30.09 10.82
CA ILE A 114 -4.83 30.84 9.57
C ILE A 114 -3.93 32.07 9.57
N GLU A 115 -3.90 32.85 10.64
CA GLU A 115 -3.08 34.07 10.74
C GLU A 115 -1.60 33.78 10.50
N GLU A 116 -1.07 32.68 11.07
CA GLU A 116 0.33 32.29 10.92
C GLU A 116 0.65 31.67 9.55
N ASN A 117 -0.32 30.99 8.92
CA ASN A 117 -0.10 30.16 7.74
C ASN A 117 -0.90 30.59 6.50
N TYR A 118 -1.37 31.83 6.46
CA TYR A 118 -2.15 32.36 5.34
C TYR A 118 -1.33 32.47 4.04
N LYS A 119 -0.04 32.73 4.13
CA LYS A 119 0.88 32.75 2.99
C LYS A 119 1.39 31.32 2.72
N TYR A 120 1.82 31.10 1.47
CA TYR A 120 2.45 29.82 1.11
C TYR A 120 3.64 29.52 2.03
N ASN A 121 3.68 28.30 2.53
CA ASN A 121 4.79 27.72 3.29
C ASN A 121 4.99 26.29 2.80
N GLN A 122 6.18 25.96 2.33
CA GLN A 122 6.50 24.68 1.68
C GLN A 122 6.15 23.47 2.55
N ASP A 123 6.39 23.54 3.86
CA ASP A 123 6.20 22.40 4.77
C ASP A 123 4.72 22.20 5.11
N VAL A 124 4.03 23.29 5.45
CA VAL A 124 2.62 23.29 5.88
C VAL A 124 1.66 23.15 4.69
N TRP A 125 2.05 23.64 3.50
CA TRP A 125 1.26 23.56 2.27
C TRP A 125 1.67 22.37 1.38
N ASN A 126 2.40 21.39 1.95
CA ASN A 126 2.64 20.11 1.27
C ASN A 126 1.29 19.48 0.88
N LEU A 127 1.20 18.94 -0.35
CA LEU A 127 -0.08 18.48 -0.93
C LEU A 127 -0.83 17.47 -0.06
N ASP A 128 -0.12 16.53 0.58
CA ASP A 128 -0.70 15.54 1.51
C ASP A 128 -1.32 16.22 2.74
N ILE A 129 -0.59 17.15 3.36
CA ILE A 129 -1.02 17.87 4.57
C ILE A 129 -2.20 18.78 4.26
N LEU A 130 -2.07 19.57 3.22
CA LEU A 130 -3.05 20.58 2.81
C LEU A 130 -4.37 19.93 2.37
N SER A 131 -4.31 18.87 1.58
CA SER A 131 -5.50 18.13 1.13
C SER A 131 -6.27 17.54 2.30
N LYS A 132 -5.57 16.91 3.25
CA LYS A 132 -6.17 16.38 4.47
C LYS A 132 -6.77 17.46 5.34
N ARG A 133 -6.12 18.62 5.46
CA ARG A 133 -6.64 19.76 6.21
C ARG A 133 -7.96 20.28 5.63
N ILE A 134 -8.03 20.46 4.31
CA ILE A 134 -9.27 20.86 3.63
C ILE A 134 -10.38 19.84 3.94
N ILE A 135 -10.10 18.55 3.77
CA ILE A 135 -11.05 17.49 4.08
C ILE A 135 -11.49 17.57 5.55
N ALA A 136 -10.55 17.68 6.48
CA ALA A 136 -10.86 17.70 7.91
C ALA A 136 -11.69 18.93 8.30
N TRP A 137 -11.36 20.11 7.79
CA TRP A 137 -12.06 21.33 8.14
C TRP A 137 -13.49 21.35 7.63
N ILE A 138 -13.72 20.98 6.37
CA ILE A 138 -15.07 20.97 5.77
C ILE A 138 -15.93 19.85 6.40
N SER A 139 -15.36 18.65 6.58
CA SER A 139 -16.12 17.51 7.10
C SER A 139 -16.45 17.62 8.60
N ASN A 140 -15.76 18.47 9.33
CA ASN A 140 -16.06 18.79 10.72
C ASN A 140 -16.74 20.16 10.88
N SER A 141 -17.49 20.63 9.87
CA SER A 141 -18.10 21.95 9.82
C SER A 141 -18.95 22.30 11.04
N ARG A 142 -19.51 21.31 11.72
CA ARG A 142 -20.21 21.49 12.99
C ARG A 142 -19.32 22.15 14.06
N LEU A 143 -18.04 21.77 14.13
CA LEU A 143 -17.07 22.35 15.08
C LEU A 143 -16.31 23.54 14.49
N THR A 144 -16.02 23.48 13.19
CA THR A 144 -15.08 24.41 12.54
C THR A 144 -15.75 25.64 11.91
N TYR A 145 -17.04 25.58 11.58
CA TYR A 145 -17.70 26.61 10.78
C TYR A 145 -19.07 27.07 11.31
N GLU A 146 -19.87 26.17 11.91
CA GLU A 146 -21.20 26.52 12.39
C GLU A 146 -21.13 27.47 13.57
N ASN A 147 -22.10 28.39 13.63
CA ASN A 147 -22.21 29.44 14.66
C ASN A 147 -20.98 30.35 14.80
N ALA A 148 -20.09 30.38 13.78
CA ALA A 148 -18.97 31.31 13.74
C ALA A 148 -19.41 32.72 13.33
N ASP A 149 -18.65 33.72 13.75
CA ASP A 149 -18.86 35.10 13.30
C ASP A 149 -18.51 35.28 11.81
N THR A 150 -18.98 36.39 11.22
CA THR A 150 -18.83 36.66 9.79
C THR A 150 -17.37 36.81 9.39
N ASN A 151 -16.55 37.47 10.21
CA ASN A 151 -15.14 37.71 9.89
C ASN A 151 -14.37 36.38 9.84
N TYR A 152 -14.56 35.53 10.84
CA TYR A 152 -13.96 34.18 10.84
C TYR A 152 -14.37 33.40 9.58
N ARG A 153 -15.65 33.39 9.22
CA ARG A 153 -16.14 32.68 8.02
C ARG A 153 -15.49 33.21 6.73
N ILE A 154 -15.28 34.50 6.61
CA ILE A 154 -14.58 35.09 5.47
C ILE A 154 -13.12 34.57 5.42
N TYR A 155 -12.38 34.63 6.53
CA TYR A 155 -11.00 34.12 6.59
C TYR A 155 -10.92 32.64 6.29
N PHE A 156 -11.81 31.84 6.87
CA PHE A 156 -11.89 30.41 6.65
C PHE A 156 -12.13 30.06 5.18
N ASN A 157 -13.18 30.66 4.57
CA ASN A 157 -13.53 30.42 3.17
C ASN A 157 -12.40 30.84 2.23
N ASN A 158 -11.83 32.03 2.47
CA ASN A 158 -10.74 32.56 1.67
C ASN A 158 -9.52 31.65 1.68
N LEU A 159 -9.14 31.12 2.84
CA LEU A 159 -7.99 30.22 2.91
C LEU A 159 -8.27 28.87 2.25
N ILE A 160 -9.45 28.27 2.45
CA ILE A 160 -9.82 27.00 1.79
C ILE A 160 -9.73 27.14 0.27
N LYS A 161 -10.34 28.19 -0.31
CA LYS A 161 -10.31 28.43 -1.76
C LYS A 161 -8.90 28.71 -2.27
N LYS A 162 -8.12 29.51 -1.54
CA LYS A 162 -6.73 29.80 -1.86
C LYS A 162 -5.87 28.52 -1.87
N GLN A 163 -6.04 27.64 -0.88
CA GLN A 163 -5.35 26.36 -0.81
C GLN A 163 -5.83 25.41 -1.92
N THR A 164 -7.09 25.43 -2.29
CA THR A 164 -7.62 24.65 -3.42
C THR A 164 -7.03 25.14 -4.75
N ASN A 165 -6.89 26.42 -4.96
CA ASN A 165 -6.20 26.99 -6.12
C ASN A 165 -4.72 26.55 -6.16
N HIS A 166 -4.04 26.48 -5.01
CA HIS A 166 -2.69 25.94 -4.92
C HIS A 166 -2.67 24.46 -5.29
N LEU A 167 -3.60 23.64 -4.79
CA LEU A 167 -3.70 22.22 -5.18
C LEU A 167 -3.85 22.06 -6.68
N ILE A 168 -4.76 22.78 -7.32
CA ILE A 168 -5.00 22.72 -8.77
C ILE A 168 -3.73 23.05 -9.56
N ASN A 169 -2.95 24.05 -9.11
CA ASN A 169 -1.71 24.44 -9.79
C ASN A 169 -0.56 23.44 -9.62
N GLU A 170 -0.50 22.72 -8.47
CA GLU A 170 0.68 21.90 -8.11
C GLU A 170 0.45 20.40 -8.12
N ILE A 171 -0.80 19.94 -8.06
CA ILE A 171 -1.13 18.52 -7.89
C ILE A 171 -0.54 17.61 -8.99
N GLN A 172 -0.49 18.08 -10.23
CA GLN A 172 0.06 17.28 -11.33
C GLN A 172 1.57 17.09 -11.23
N ARG A 173 2.27 17.98 -10.49
CA ARG A 173 3.73 17.93 -10.28
C ARG A 173 4.15 16.93 -9.20
N SER A 174 3.23 16.50 -8.34
CA SER A 174 3.54 15.46 -7.36
C SER A 174 3.96 14.17 -8.05
N GLU A 175 5.01 13.52 -7.55
CA GLU A 175 5.41 12.18 -8.00
C GLU A 175 4.59 11.08 -7.30
N LYS A 176 3.89 11.40 -6.21
CA LYS A 176 3.14 10.44 -5.42
C LYS A 176 1.68 10.38 -5.88
N LEU A 177 1.27 9.24 -6.39
CA LEU A 177 -0.10 9.00 -6.82
C LEU A 177 -1.10 9.13 -5.66
N ASP A 178 -0.72 8.65 -4.48
CA ASP A 178 -1.56 8.72 -3.28
C ASP A 178 -1.88 10.19 -2.92
N ASP A 179 -0.87 11.09 -2.94
CA ASP A 179 -1.07 12.52 -2.68
C ASP A 179 -2.04 13.14 -3.72
N LYS A 180 -1.96 12.70 -4.98
CA LYS A 180 -2.87 13.16 -6.04
C LYS A 180 -4.32 12.71 -5.81
N ILE A 181 -4.53 11.47 -5.39
CA ILE A 181 -5.88 10.95 -5.09
C ILE A 181 -6.50 11.70 -3.91
N ILE A 182 -5.73 11.94 -2.84
CA ILE A 182 -6.18 12.74 -1.69
C ILE A 182 -6.52 14.17 -2.14
N GLY A 183 -5.66 14.76 -2.99
CA GLY A 183 -5.87 16.10 -3.55
C GLY A 183 -7.14 16.19 -4.41
N CYS A 184 -7.40 15.19 -5.28
CA CYS A 184 -8.66 15.14 -6.03
C CYS A 184 -9.87 15.09 -5.09
N THR A 185 -9.82 14.28 -4.03
CA THR A 185 -10.90 14.21 -3.03
C THR A 185 -11.15 15.56 -2.37
N ALA A 186 -10.08 16.29 -1.99
CA ALA A 186 -10.19 17.61 -1.40
C ALA A 186 -10.80 18.62 -2.38
N ILE A 187 -10.34 18.64 -3.65
CA ILE A 187 -10.85 19.56 -4.69
C ILE A 187 -12.32 19.27 -5.00
N ILE A 188 -12.72 18.00 -5.13
CA ILE A 188 -14.11 17.58 -5.33
C ILE A 188 -14.97 18.03 -4.15
N LEU A 189 -14.51 17.79 -2.92
CA LEU A 189 -15.22 18.21 -1.72
C LEU A 189 -15.43 19.74 -1.69
N VAL A 190 -14.42 20.53 -2.03
CA VAL A 190 -14.55 22.00 -2.11
C VAL A 190 -15.55 22.38 -3.20
N GLY A 191 -15.48 21.75 -4.39
CA GLY A 191 -16.44 21.98 -5.48
C GLY A 191 -17.89 21.76 -5.05
N LEU A 192 -18.15 20.66 -4.34
CA LEU A 192 -19.47 20.36 -3.78
C LEU A 192 -19.87 21.34 -2.68
N SER A 193 -18.96 21.60 -1.74
CA SER A 193 -19.26 22.41 -0.56
C SER A 193 -19.54 23.88 -0.87
N TYR A 194 -18.92 24.43 -1.90
CA TYR A 194 -19.14 25.82 -2.34
C TYR A 194 -20.02 25.95 -3.59
N GLY A 195 -20.54 24.83 -4.13
CA GLY A 195 -21.30 24.85 -5.38
C GLY A 195 -20.46 25.35 -6.56
N ASP A 196 -19.16 25.03 -6.59
CA ASP A 196 -18.24 25.45 -7.63
C ASP A 196 -18.03 24.36 -8.68
N SER A 197 -18.65 24.56 -9.85
CA SER A 197 -18.61 23.60 -10.95
C SER A 197 -17.22 23.43 -11.56
N TYR A 198 -16.36 24.46 -11.51
CA TYR A 198 -15.00 24.38 -12.01
C TYR A 198 -14.14 23.45 -11.15
N TYR A 199 -14.16 23.61 -9.82
CA TYR A 199 -13.44 22.71 -8.91
C TYR A 199 -13.94 21.28 -9.00
N LEU A 200 -15.27 21.10 -9.03
CA LEU A 200 -15.88 19.78 -9.14
C LEU A 200 -15.44 19.06 -10.43
N LYS A 201 -15.61 19.73 -11.58
CA LYS A 201 -15.22 19.18 -12.88
C LYS A 201 -13.73 18.87 -12.94
N PHE A 202 -12.87 19.81 -12.52
CA PHE A 202 -11.42 19.61 -12.50
C PHE A 202 -11.03 18.39 -11.66
N GLY A 203 -11.59 18.26 -10.46
CA GLY A 203 -11.29 17.14 -9.56
C GLY A 203 -11.70 15.78 -10.15
N ILE A 204 -12.90 15.68 -10.74
CA ILE A 204 -13.42 14.47 -11.39
C ILE A 204 -12.60 14.10 -12.62
N ASP A 205 -12.31 15.05 -13.50
CA ASP A 205 -11.53 14.81 -14.73
C ASP A 205 -10.10 14.37 -14.40
N LEU A 206 -9.47 14.97 -13.40
CA LEU A 206 -8.14 14.57 -12.93
C LEU A 206 -8.18 13.18 -12.30
N LEU A 207 -9.16 12.87 -11.48
CA LEU A 207 -9.33 11.54 -10.88
C LEU A 207 -9.42 10.47 -11.96
N LYS A 208 -10.27 10.67 -12.99
CA LYS A 208 -10.40 9.75 -14.13
C LYS A 208 -9.05 9.49 -14.82
N LYS A 209 -8.28 10.56 -15.10
CA LYS A 209 -6.93 10.45 -15.68
C LYS A 209 -5.97 9.67 -14.79
N LEU A 210 -6.00 9.89 -13.49
CA LEU A 210 -5.13 9.20 -12.53
C LEU A 210 -5.47 7.70 -12.43
N LEU A 211 -6.74 7.31 -12.43
CA LEU A 211 -7.15 5.91 -12.41
C LEU A 211 -6.73 5.21 -13.69
N ASN A 212 -6.96 5.78 -14.87
CA ASN A 212 -6.51 5.22 -16.14
C ASN A 212 -4.98 5.05 -16.22
N PHE A 213 -4.22 5.91 -15.54
CA PHE A 213 -2.77 5.81 -15.46
C PHE A 213 -2.31 4.76 -14.45
N SER A 214 -2.97 4.62 -13.31
CA SER A 214 -2.51 3.83 -12.16
C SER A 214 -3.06 2.41 -12.10
N LEU A 215 -4.16 2.13 -12.82
CA LEU A 215 -4.79 0.82 -12.90
C LEU A 215 -4.43 0.12 -14.22
N ASP A 216 -4.38 -1.21 -14.20
CA ASP A 216 -4.21 -2.04 -15.40
C ASP A 216 -5.56 -2.33 -16.09
N SER A 217 -5.55 -3.18 -17.10
CA SER A 217 -6.76 -3.59 -17.85
C SER A 217 -7.78 -4.38 -17.00
N SER A 218 -7.38 -4.90 -15.86
CA SER A 218 -8.24 -5.59 -14.89
C SER A 218 -8.69 -4.67 -13.76
N ASN A 219 -8.45 -3.36 -13.89
CA ASN A 219 -8.67 -2.37 -12.84
C ASN A 219 -7.93 -2.69 -11.52
N PHE A 220 -6.77 -3.36 -11.61
CA PHE A 220 -5.89 -3.59 -10.46
C PHE A 220 -4.74 -2.57 -10.47
N PRO A 221 -4.22 -2.13 -9.28
CA PRO A 221 -3.08 -1.22 -9.25
C PRO A 221 -1.86 -1.77 -10.01
N ARG A 222 -1.34 -1.00 -10.97
CA ARG A 222 -0.15 -1.39 -11.76
C ARG A 222 1.10 -1.61 -10.90
N SER A 223 1.12 -1.08 -9.69
CA SER A 223 2.17 -1.35 -8.69
C SER A 223 2.11 -2.77 -8.13
N ARG A 224 1.01 -3.47 -8.29
CA ARG A 224 0.69 -4.76 -7.68
C ARG A 224 0.71 -4.73 -6.13
N ASN A 225 0.57 -3.54 -5.54
CA ASN A 225 0.60 -3.36 -4.09
C ASN A 225 -0.82 -3.49 -3.50
N PRO A 226 -1.12 -4.53 -2.68
CA PRO A 226 -2.45 -4.71 -2.07
C PRO A 226 -2.86 -3.54 -1.16
N ARG A 227 -1.92 -2.86 -0.53
CA ARG A 227 -2.21 -1.67 0.28
C ARG A 227 -2.68 -0.49 -0.57
N GLN A 228 -2.13 -0.32 -1.78
CA GLN A 228 -2.58 0.70 -2.71
C GLN A 228 -3.98 0.40 -3.25
N LEU A 229 -4.32 -0.87 -3.47
CA LEU A 229 -5.67 -1.32 -3.77
C LEU A 229 -6.67 -0.83 -2.70
N VAL A 230 -6.40 -1.12 -1.43
CA VAL A 230 -7.26 -0.70 -0.31
C VAL A 230 -7.35 0.82 -0.22
N PHE A 231 -6.24 1.51 -0.43
CA PHE A 231 -6.17 2.97 -0.41
C PHE A 231 -7.06 3.59 -1.51
N TYR A 232 -6.96 3.12 -2.75
CA TYR A 232 -7.79 3.62 -3.85
C TYR A 232 -9.27 3.36 -3.59
N LEU A 233 -9.62 2.13 -3.21
CA LEU A 233 -11.02 1.77 -2.92
C LEU A 233 -11.63 2.69 -1.84
N LYS A 234 -10.90 2.96 -0.75
CA LYS A 234 -11.36 3.87 0.31
C LYS A 234 -11.68 5.27 -0.23
N TYR A 235 -10.76 5.87 -0.98
CA TYR A 235 -10.97 7.23 -1.48
C TYR A 235 -12.03 7.31 -2.57
N LEU A 236 -12.15 6.31 -3.44
CA LEU A 236 -13.21 6.27 -4.45
C LEU A 236 -14.60 6.14 -3.81
N ILE A 237 -14.75 5.31 -2.78
CA ILE A 237 -15.99 5.21 -2.02
C ILE A 237 -16.31 6.54 -1.33
N ILE A 238 -15.34 7.21 -0.71
CA ILE A 238 -15.55 8.53 -0.12
C ILE A 238 -16.06 9.52 -1.16
N ILE A 239 -15.44 9.61 -2.32
CA ILE A 239 -15.87 10.51 -3.40
C ILE A 239 -17.29 10.16 -3.84
N ARG A 240 -17.61 8.89 -4.01
CA ARG A 240 -18.95 8.43 -4.36
C ARG A 240 -20.00 8.82 -3.33
N GLU A 241 -19.71 8.61 -2.06
CA GLU A 241 -20.66 8.97 -0.97
C GLU A 241 -20.82 10.50 -0.86
N LEU A 242 -19.78 11.28 -1.10
CA LEU A 242 -19.87 12.76 -1.19
C LEU A 242 -20.79 13.21 -2.32
N LEU A 243 -20.63 12.65 -3.53
CA LEU A 243 -21.48 12.95 -4.68
C LEU A 243 -22.93 12.54 -4.41
N LYS A 244 -23.13 11.37 -3.81
CA LYS A 244 -24.46 10.86 -3.44
C LYS A 244 -25.16 11.76 -2.40
N GLU A 245 -24.47 12.11 -1.32
CA GLU A 245 -25.03 12.95 -0.25
C GLU A 245 -25.33 14.36 -0.73
N SER A 246 -24.52 14.92 -1.64
CA SER A 246 -24.77 16.20 -2.30
C SER A 246 -25.77 16.16 -3.45
N GLN A 247 -26.40 15.01 -3.71
CA GLN A 247 -27.34 14.78 -4.83
C GLN A 247 -26.73 15.12 -6.21
N THR A 248 -25.43 14.98 -6.35
CA THR A 248 -24.70 15.20 -7.61
C THR A 248 -24.59 13.88 -8.39
N ILE A 249 -24.65 13.98 -9.73
CA ILE A 249 -24.52 12.80 -10.62
C ILE A 249 -23.20 12.08 -10.35
N ILE A 250 -23.30 10.76 -10.12
CA ILE A 250 -22.12 9.90 -9.94
C ILE A 250 -21.65 9.45 -11.34
N PRO A 251 -20.40 9.74 -11.72
CA PRO A 251 -19.89 9.29 -13.02
C PRO A 251 -19.73 7.78 -13.10
N ASP A 252 -20.11 7.14 -14.21
CA ASP A 252 -20.06 5.69 -14.42
C ASP A 252 -18.69 5.08 -14.15
N PHE A 253 -17.60 5.75 -14.58
CA PHE A 253 -16.24 5.27 -14.34
C PHE A 253 -15.93 5.09 -12.83
N LEU A 254 -16.58 5.87 -11.95
CA LEU A 254 -16.35 5.79 -10.51
C LEU A 254 -16.96 4.51 -9.94
N ASP A 255 -18.21 4.21 -10.28
CA ASP A 255 -18.90 2.99 -9.87
C ASP A 255 -18.22 1.75 -10.47
N GLU A 256 -17.79 1.81 -11.72
CA GLU A 256 -17.03 0.73 -12.38
C GLU A 256 -15.71 0.42 -11.64
N ASN A 257 -14.90 1.44 -11.37
CA ASN A 257 -13.64 1.23 -10.65
C ASN A 257 -13.86 0.75 -9.20
N ILE A 258 -14.88 1.25 -8.49
CA ILE A 258 -15.25 0.76 -7.16
C ILE A 258 -15.63 -0.72 -7.22
N PHE A 259 -16.40 -1.14 -8.22
CA PHE A 259 -16.81 -2.52 -8.39
C PHE A 259 -15.60 -3.46 -8.57
N TYR A 260 -14.70 -3.17 -9.51
CA TYR A 260 -13.54 -4.03 -9.78
C TYR A 260 -12.50 -4.00 -8.66
N LEU A 261 -12.20 -2.84 -8.10
CA LEU A 261 -11.32 -2.74 -6.92
C LEU A 261 -11.95 -3.43 -5.70
N GLY A 262 -13.27 -3.35 -5.56
CA GLY A 262 -14.00 -4.04 -4.50
C GLY A 262 -13.94 -5.56 -4.62
N LYS A 263 -14.09 -6.11 -5.83
CA LYS A 263 -13.85 -7.54 -6.09
C LYS A 263 -12.44 -7.97 -5.72
N SER A 264 -11.44 -7.20 -6.18
CA SER A 264 -10.03 -7.43 -5.86
C SER A 264 -9.78 -7.38 -4.35
N TYR A 265 -10.39 -6.42 -3.65
CA TYR A 265 -10.34 -6.31 -2.20
C TYR A 265 -10.93 -7.53 -1.51
N ASN A 266 -12.12 -7.97 -1.94
CA ASN A 266 -12.78 -9.14 -1.37
C ASN A 266 -11.95 -10.41 -1.52
N LEU A 267 -11.29 -10.58 -2.67
CA LEU A 267 -10.43 -11.73 -2.91
C LEU A 267 -9.16 -11.71 -2.05
N LEU A 268 -8.45 -10.57 -2.03
CA LEU A 268 -7.09 -10.47 -1.46
C LEU A 268 -7.06 -10.03 0.01
N CYS A 269 -7.99 -9.18 0.46
CA CYS A 269 -7.82 -8.41 1.68
C CYS A 269 -8.95 -8.56 2.70
N ALA A 270 -10.20 -8.80 2.26
CA ALA A 270 -11.37 -8.80 3.14
C ALA A 270 -11.35 -9.95 4.16
N ASN A 271 -11.90 -9.67 5.34
CA ASN A 271 -12.11 -10.66 6.42
C ASN A 271 -10.85 -11.42 6.87
N LYS A 272 -9.65 -10.88 6.62
CA LYS A 272 -8.39 -11.49 7.03
C LYS A 272 -7.88 -10.87 8.33
N LYS A 273 -7.65 -11.70 9.31
CA LYS A 273 -7.08 -11.30 10.60
C LYS A 273 -5.68 -10.71 10.43
N ASN A 274 -4.91 -11.31 9.52
CA ASN A 274 -3.55 -10.89 9.17
C ASN A 274 -3.52 -10.66 7.65
N GLY A 275 -3.20 -9.44 7.20
CA GLY A 275 -3.06 -9.13 5.78
C GLY A 275 -2.05 -10.01 5.07
N ILE A 276 -2.17 -10.13 3.74
CA ILE A 276 -1.16 -10.81 2.92
C ILE A 276 0.12 -9.98 2.83
N LEU A 277 1.28 -10.63 2.89
CA LEU A 277 2.59 -9.96 2.91
C LEU A 277 3.29 -10.04 1.55
N PHE A 278 2.70 -9.34 0.56
CA PHE A 278 3.24 -9.21 -0.79
C PHE A 278 3.37 -7.75 -1.18
N ASN A 279 4.39 -7.44 -1.96
CA ASN A 279 4.55 -6.20 -2.73
C ASN A 279 4.19 -4.91 -1.98
N GLY A 280 4.97 -4.59 -0.95
CA GLY A 280 4.83 -3.34 -0.19
C GLY A 280 3.76 -3.38 0.90
N ASN A 281 3.11 -4.52 1.12
CA ASN A 281 2.13 -4.68 2.17
C ASN A 281 2.78 -5.09 3.51
N PHE A 282 2.07 -4.81 4.60
CA PHE A 282 2.41 -5.22 5.95
C PHE A 282 1.15 -5.75 6.65
N GLN A 283 1.34 -6.40 7.78
CA GLN A 283 0.24 -6.93 8.57
C GLN A 283 -0.61 -5.78 9.12
N ASP A 284 -1.81 -5.65 8.61
CA ASP A 284 -2.82 -4.71 9.11
C ASP A 284 -4.20 -5.36 9.02
N SER A 285 -5.00 -5.18 10.04
CA SER A 285 -6.39 -5.66 10.03
C SER A 285 -7.24 -4.71 9.20
N ASN A 286 -8.01 -5.24 8.28
CA ASN A 286 -8.99 -4.48 7.52
C ASN A 286 -10.38 -4.47 8.18
N LYS A 287 -10.51 -4.96 9.42
CA LYS A 287 -11.81 -5.09 10.12
C LYS A 287 -12.60 -3.78 10.11
N ASP A 288 -11.96 -2.67 10.45
CA ASP A 288 -12.63 -1.36 10.49
C ASP A 288 -13.14 -0.95 9.10
N PHE A 289 -12.43 -1.34 8.04
CA PHE A 289 -12.87 -1.07 6.68
C PHE A 289 -13.97 -2.04 6.23
N ASP A 290 -13.91 -3.31 6.62
CA ASP A 290 -14.99 -4.28 6.38
C ASP A 290 -16.28 -3.83 7.07
N ASP A 291 -16.20 -3.32 8.31
CA ASP A 291 -17.33 -2.75 9.06
C ASP A 291 -17.89 -1.50 8.35
N TYR A 292 -17.02 -0.63 7.86
CA TYR A 292 -17.40 0.54 7.08
C TYR A 292 -18.13 0.17 5.78
N LEU A 293 -17.62 -0.82 5.03
CA LEU A 293 -18.26 -1.31 3.81
C LEU A 293 -19.65 -1.88 4.09
N ARG A 294 -19.81 -2.63 5.18
CA ARG A 294 -21.12 -3.15 5.63
C ARG A 294 -22.08 -2.03 6.00
N PHE A 295 -21.63 -1.02 6.72
CA PHE A 295 -22.44 0.15 7.10
C PHE A 295 -22.98 0.88 5.86
N HIS A 296 -22.14 1.11 4.85
CA HIS A 296 -22.52 1.74 3.59
C HIS A 296 -23.15 0.77 2.56
N LYS A 297 -23.43 -0.49 2.96
CA LYS A 297 -24.08 -1.53 2.15
C LYS A 297 -23.29 -1.95 0.89
N TYR A 298 -21.98 -1.76 0.88
CA TYR A 298 -21.11 -2.27 -0.19
C TYR A 298 -20.95 -3.79 -0.05
N LYS A 299 -21.26 -4.53 -1.12
CA LYS A 299 -21.07 -5.97 -1.21
C LYS A 299 -20.37 -6.30 -2.51
N PHE A 300 -19.21 -6.92 -2.41
CA PHE A 300 -18.43 -7.35 -3.56
C PHE A 300 -18.43 -8.88 -3.58
N LYS A 301 -19.02 -9.45 -4.64
CA LYS A 301 -18.93 -10.89 -4.93
C LYS A 301 -17.90 -11.07 -6.02
N ASP A 302 -17.10 -12.09 -5.91
CA ASP A 302 -16.13 -12.47 -6.92
C ASP A 302 -15.97 -13.99 -6.91
N ASP A 303 -16.07 -14.58 -8.09
CA ASP A 303 -15.81 -15.99 -8.35
C ASP A 303 -14.45 -16.21 -9.00
N ALA A 304 -13.67 -15.12 -9.21
CA ALA A 304 -12.33 -15.19 -9.75
C ALA A 304 -11.34 -15.72 -8.71
N ASN A 305 -10.40 -16.53 -9.18
CA ASN A 305 -9.31 -17.06 -8.36
C ASN A 305 -7.97 -16.38 -8.67
N GLU A 306 -7.96 -15.41 -9.57
CA GLU A 306 -6.77 -14.65 -9.96
C GLU A 306 -7.07 -13.18 -10.16
N ILE A 307 -6.21 -12.34 -9.61
CA ILE A 307 -6.25 -10.88 -9.79
C ILE A 307 -4.87 -10.26 -9.63
N GLY A 308 -4.50 -9.34 -10.53
CA GLY A 308 -3.22 -8.61 -10.48
C GLY A 308 -1.99 -9.53 -10.46
N GLY A 309 -2.10 -10.77 -10.97
CA GLY A 309 -1.06 -11.79 -10.95
C GLY A 309 -0.93 -12.55 -9.63
N TYR A 310 -1.86 -12.37 -8.71
CA TYR A 310 -2.02 -13.22 -7.52
C TYR A 310 -3.06 -14.29 -7.80
N VAL A 311 -2.75 -15.55 -7.50
CA VAL A 311 -3.73 -16.63 -7.44
C VAL A 311 -4.13 -16.82 -5.99
N VAL A 312 -5.44 -16.88 -5.75
CA VAL A 312 -6.02 -17.05 -4.43
C VAL A 312 -7.00 -18.21 -4.46
N LEU A 313 -6.70 -19.27 -3.77
CA LEU A 313 -7.54 -20.43 -3.61
C LEU A 313 -8.00 -20.50 -2.17
N LYS A 314 -9.31 -20.65 -1.96
CA LYS A 314 -9.91 -20.64 -0.63
C LYS A 314 -11.06 -21.62 -0.52
N ASP A 315 -11.14 -22.29 0.63
CA ASP A 315 -12.29 -23.05 1.08
C ASP A 315 -12.72 -22.60 2.49
N LYS A 316 -13.52 -23.41 3.18
CA LYS A 316 -13.98 -23.11 4.55
C LYS A 316 -12.84 -23.07 5.59
N LYS A 317 -11.75 -23.82 5.36
CA LYS A 317 -10.65 -23.97 6.33
C LYS A 317 -9.34 -23.40 5.82
N SER A 318 -9.09 -23.49 4.51
CA SER A 318 -7.80 -23.27 3.89
C SER A 318 -7.80 -22.02 3.01
N PHE A 319 -6.66 -21.34 2.99
CA PHE A 319 -6.42 -20.17 2.17
C PHE A 319 -4.98 -20.22 1.64
N LEU A 320 -4.83 -20.32 0.32
CA LEU A 320 -3.55 -20.34 -0.37
C LEU A 320 -3.46 -19.14 -1.31
N THR A 321 -2.44 -18.32 -1.16
CA THR A 321 -2.15 -17.21 -2.08
C THR A 321 -0.73 -17.36 -2.60
N ILE A 322 -0.54 -17.22 -3.91
CA ILE A 322 0.77 -17.24 -4.57
C ILE A 322 0.91 -16.07 -5.55
N ASP A 323 2.10 -15.49 -5.63
CA ASP A 323 2.47 -14.48 -6.63
C ASP A 323 3.05 -15.18 -7.89
N ILE A 324 2.27 -15.21 -8.98
CA ILE A 324 2.69 -15.73 -10.29
C ILE A 324 2.59 -14.65 -11.39
N GLY A 325 2.51 -13.39 -10.98
CA GLY A 325 2.32 -12.27 -11.91
C GLY A 325 3.62 -11.71 -12.45
N ARG A 326 3.50 -10.99 -13.55
CA ARG A 326 4.61 -10.22 -14.13
C ARG A 326 5.03 -9.10 -13.17
N ALA A 327 6.30 -8.74 -13.15
CA ALA A 327 6.74 -7.56 -12.40
C ALA A 327 6.17 -6.28 -13.03
N PRO A 328 5.87 -5.25 -12.21
CA PRO A 328 5.35 -3.97 -12.69
C PRO A 328 6.39 -3.23 -13.55
N GLU A 329 5.91 -2.27 -14.35
CA GLU A 329 6.79 -1.32 -15.02
C GLU A 329 7.62 -0.53 -13.99
N LYS A 330 8.83 -0.10 -14.40
CA LYS A 330 9.78 0.63 -13.55
C LYS A 330 9.12 1.75 -12.73
N LYS A 331 8.28 2.58 -13.35
CA LYS A 331 7.62 3.74 -12.71
C LYS A 331 6.63 3.36 -11.60
N PHE A 332 6.13 2.12 -11.58
CA PHE A 332 5.21 1.60 -10.56
C PHE A 332 5.90 0.66 -9.55
N SER A 333 7.19 0.41 -9.67
CA SER A 333 7.91 -0.63 -8.93
C SER A 333 8.49 -0.18 -7.59
N LYS A 334 8.16 1.01 -7.13
CA LYS A 334 8.72 1.59 -5.90
C LYS A 334 8.59 0.66 -4.68
N ASP A 335 7.41 0.09 -4.47
CA ASP A 335 7.10 -0.78 -3.34
C ASP A 335 7.09 -2.27 -3.72
N TYR A 336 7.43 -2.59 -4.97
CA TYR A 336 7.50 -3.97 -5.45
C TYR A 336 8.65 -4.72 -4.79
N GLN A 337 8.42 -6.00 -4.51
CA GLN A 337 9.39 -6.94 -3.92
C GLN A 337 9.65 -8.10 -4.89
N ALA A 338 10.84 -8.68 -4.81
CA ALA A 338 11.25 -9.80 -5.67
C ALA A 338 10.65 -11.15 -5.20
N GLY A 339 9.35 -11.17 -4.93
CA GLY A 339 8.62 -12.29 -4.34
C GLY A 339 7.98 -13.23 -5.36
N LEU A 340 8.53 -13.35 -6.58
CA LEU A 340 8.00 -14.25 -7.59
C LEU A 340 7.95 -15.69 -7.09
N PHE A 341 6.79 -16.35 -7.30
CA PHE A 341 6.46 -17.69 -6.81
C PHE A 341 6.46 -17.86 -5.30
N SER A 342 6.58 -16.77 -4.54
CA SER A 342 6.33 -16.86 -3.11
C SER A 342 4.84 -17.08 -2.83
N PHE A 343 4.56 -17.75 -1.74
CA PHE A 343 3.20 -18.08 -1.35
C PHE A 343 2.97 -17.85 0.14
N GLU A 344 1.71 -17.71 0.50
CA GLU A 344 1.21 -17.78 1.87
C GLU A 344 0.15 -18.86 1.97
N PHE A 345 0.24 -19.66 3.01
CA PHE A 345 -0.74 -20.69 3.32
C PHE A 345 -1.29 -20.48 4.73
N SER A 346 -2.62 -20.43 4.83
CA SER A 346 -3.32 -20.31 6.11
C SER A 346 -4.35 -21.43 6.25
N PHE A 347 -4.53 -21.90 7.49
CA PHE A 347 -5.51 -22.90 7.83
C PHE A 347 -6.30 -22.46 9.07
N MET A 348 -7.63 -22.52 9.01
CA MET A 348 -8.55 -22.05 10.06
C MET A 348 -8.23 -20.63 10.55
N GLY A 349 -7.83 -19.74 9.61
CA GLY A 349 -7.51 -18.33 9.88
C GLY A 349 -6.11 -18.08 10.45
N GLU A 350 -5.29 -19.11 10.66
CA GLU A 350 -3.90 -18.98 11.10
C GLU A 350 -2.92 -19.19 9.94
N LYS A 351 -1.90 -18.35 9.85
CA LYS A 351 -0.84 -18.51 8.84
C LYS A 351 0.11 -19.64 9.25
N VAL A 352 0.25 -20.63 8.37
CA VAL A 352 1.22 -21.71 8.47
C VAL A 352 2.52 -21.33 7.77
N ILE A 353 2.41 -20.76 6.54
CA ILE A 353 3.54 -20.20 5.80
C ILE A 353 3.18 -18.76 5.43
N THR A 354 4.16 -17.87 5.53
CA THR A 354 4.02 -16.45 5.20
C THR A 354 5.23 -15.95 4.39
N ASN A 355 5.31 -14.65 4.15
CA ASN A 355 6.51 -13.92 3.70
C ASN A 355 7.03 -13.03 4.83
N SER A 356 8.25 -12.53 4.73
CA SER A 356 8.81 -11.63 5.76
C SER A 356 8.07 -10.29 5.83
N GLY A 357 7.40 -9.85 4.75
CA GLY A 357 6.77 -8.53 4.68
C GLY A 357 7.69 -7.43 4.15
N TYR A 358 7.30 -6.17 4.35
CA TYR A 358 7.94 -5.01 3.72
C TYR A 358 8.35 -3.95 4.75
N PHE A 359 9.63 -3.58 4.76
CA PHE A 359 10.16 -2.51 5.61
C PHE A 359 10.05 -1.16 4.88
N GLN A 360 9.26 -0.22 5.43
CA GLN A 360 8.79 0.97 4.68
C GLN A 360 9.78 2.13 4.65
N ASP A 361 10.75 2.21 5.59
CA ASP A 361 11.71 3.31 5.61
C ASP A 361 12.78 3.10 4.53
N ASN A 362 12.64 3.83 3.41
CA ASN A 362 13.53 3.72 2.26
C ASN A 362 14.97 4.25 2.50
N LYS A 363 15.22 4.91 3.61
CA LYS A 363 16.55 5.36 4.00
C LYS A 363 17.33 4.27 4.76
N HIS A 364 16.60 3.33 5.36
CA HIS A 364 17.20 2.24 6.15
C HIS A 364 17.61 1.06 5.25
N GLN A 365 18.74 0.40 5.58
CA GLN A 365 19.23 -0.75 4.81
C GLN A 365 18.24 -1.94 4.77
N LEU A 366 17.44 -2.15 5.82
CA LEU A 366 16.41 -3.19 5.87
C LEU A 366 15.35 -3.04 4.79
N HIS A 367 15.14 -1.84 4.26
CA HIS A 367 14.25 -1.62 3.13
C HIS A 367 14.68 -2.41 1.88
N ILE A 368 15.99 -2.37 1.55
CA ILE A 368 16.53 -3.09 0.39
C ILE A 368 16.48 -4.61 0.66
N ILE A 369 16.83 -5.03 1.88
CA ILE A 369 16.78 -6.43 2.28
C ILE A 369 15.34 -6.95 2.13
N SER A 370 14.33 -6.25 2.64
CA SER A 370 12.92 -6.65 2.56
C SER A 370 12.39 -6.76 1.11
N LYS A 371 13.10 -6.23 0.12
CA LYS A 371 12.75 -6.33 -1.31
C LYS A 371 13.37 -7.54 -2.00
N SER A 372 14.31 -8.25 -1.36
CA SER A 372 15.02 -9.39 -1.95
C SER A 372 14.14 -10.65 -2.02
N THR A 373 14.47 -11.59 -2.92
CA THR A 373 13.78 -12.88 -2.98
C THR A 373 13.99 -13.68 -1.70
N ALA A 374 15.12 -13.52 -1.02
CA ALA A 374 15.43 -14.23 0.23
C ALA A 374 14.45 -13.94 1.38
N THR A 375 13.71 -12.84 1.33
CA THR A 375 12.66 -12.50 2.32
C THR A 375 11.27 -13.01 1.94
N HIS A 376 11.21 -13.95 1.01
CA HIS A 376 9.97 -14.54 0.51
C HIS A 376 10.04 -16.06 0.52
N SER A 377 8.89 -16.72 0.70
CA SER A 377 8.77 -18.18 0.66
C SER A 377 8.89 -18.70 -0.78
N SER A 378 10.11 -18.58 -1.33
CA SER A 378 10.45 -18.89 -2.72
C SER A 378 11.89 -19.40 -2.84
N LEU A 379 12.29 -19.76 -4.08
CA LEU A 379 13.64 -20.22 -4.40
C LEU A 379 14.54 -19.03 -4.75
N VAL A 380 15.73 -19.03 -4.16
CA VAL A 380 16.87 -18.14 -4.46
C VAL A 380 17.97 -18.95 -5.12
N LEU A 381 18.51 -18.47 -6.23
CA LEU A 381 19.62 -19.11 -6.93
C LEU A 381 20.86 -18.20 -6.87
N ASN A 382 21.98 -18.74 -6.37
CA ASN A 382 23.26 -18.06 -6.28
C ASN A 382 23.19 -16.67 -5.61
N ASN A 383 22.43 -16.55 -4.52
CA ASN A 383 22.15 -15.30 -3.79
C ASN A 383 21.56 -14.16 -4.67
N CYS A 384 20.96 -14.50 -5.82
CA CYS A 384 20.37 -13.54 -6.73
C CYS A 384 18.86 -13.43 -6.53
N SER A 385 18.35 -12.22 -6.51
CA SER A 385 16.90 -11.98 -6.57
C SER A 385 16.35 -12.13 -7.99
N THR A 386 15.07 -12.49 -8.11
CA THR A 386 14.35 -12.65 -9.39
C THR A 386 14.29 -11.36 -10.21
N VAL A 387 14.40 -10.21 -9.55
CA VAL A 387 14.55 -8.89 -10.20
C VAL A 387 15.74 -8.14 -9.61
N ARG A 388 16.30 -7.22 -10.40
CA ARG A 388 17.32 -6.29 -9.92
C ARG A 388 16.69 -4.93 -9.66
N PHE A 389 17.07 -4.33 -8.54
CA PHE A 389 16.71 -2.97 -8.16
C PHE A 389 17.92 -2.06 -8.22
N ASP A 390 17.75 -0.85 -8.78
CA ASP A 390 18.72 0.22 -8.69
C ASP A 390 18.05 1.46 -8.07
N ARG A 391 18.81 2.27 -7.35
CA ARG A 391 18.30 3.51 -6.75
C ARG A 391 18.17 4.60 -7.81
N ASP A 392 17.03 5.29 -7.80
CA ASP A 392 16.83 6.51 -8.58
C ASP A 392 17.40 7.74 -7.83
N LYS A 393 17.31 8.92 -8.47
CA LYS A 393 17.74 10.21 -7.90
C LYS A 393 17.05 10.60 -6.59
N ASN A 394 15.88 10.04 -6.31
CA ASN A 394 15.09 10.28 -5.10
C ASN A 394 15.34 9.20 -4.02
N GLY A 395 16.29 8.29 -4.25
CA GLY A 395 16.62 7.19 -3.35
C GLY A 395 15.64 6.02 -3.38
N HIS A 396 14.68 5.98 -4.32
CA HIS A 396 13.77 4.87 -4.48
C HIS A 396 14.42 3.71 -5.22
N SER A 397 14.24 2.50 -4.71
CA SER A 397 14.70 1.27 -5.37
C SER A 397 13.69 0.83 -6.42
N LEU A 398 14.03 1.01 -7.71
CA LEU A 398 13.18 0.71 -8.85
C LEU A 398 13.75 -0.47 -9.65
N ILE A 399 12.87 -1.26 -10.28
CA ILE A 399 13.26 -2.41 -11.12
C ILE A 399 14.07 -1.93 -12.32
N THR A 400 15.19 -2.62 -12.59
CA THR A 400 16.04 -2.41 -13.76
C THR A 400 16.23 -3.67 -14.61
N LYS A 401 16.07 -4.86 -14.02
CA LYS A 401 16.06 -6.14 -14.71
C LYS A 401 14.78 -6.89 -14.33
N ASN A 402 14.08 -7.39 -15.33
CA ASN A 402 12.80 -8.07 -15.21
C ASN A 402 12.89 -9.52 -15.77
N PHE A 403 11.84 -10.29 -15.57
CA PHE A 403 11.66 -11.67 -15.99
C PHE A 403 10.39 -11.82 -16.84
N LYS A 404 10.23 -13.00 -17.44
CA LYS A 404 9.00 -13.43 -18.12
C LYS A 404 8.43 -14.65 -17.42
N ILE A 405 7.12 -14.69 -17.30
CA ILE A 405 6.38 -15.92 -17.00
C ILE A 405 6.29 -16.70 -18.32
N LEU A 406 6.70 -17.97 -18.30
CA LEU A 406 6.78 -18.81 -19.49
C LEU A 406 5.57 -19.72 -19.60
N ASP A 407 5.10 -20.24 -18.47
CA ASP A 407 3.98 -21.18 -18.41
C ASP A 407 3.16 -20.95 -17.14
N LYS A 408 1.87 -21.30 -17.19
CA LYS A 408 0.95 -21.17 -16.06
C LYS A 408 -0.23 -22.11 -16.20
N GLU A 409 -0.48 -22.88 -15.16
CA GLU A 409 -1.60 -23.80 -15.06
C GLU A 409 -2.26 -23.68 -13.68
N ILE A 410 -3.58 -23.58 -13.65
CA ILE A 410 -4.37 -23.53 -12.42
C ILE A 410 -5.53 -24.51 -12.59
N LEU A 411 -5.61 -25.53 -11.73
CA LEU A 411 -6.71 -26.46 -11.68
C LEU A 411 -7.36 -26.43 -10.29
N ILE A 412 -8.67 -26.38 -10.28
CA ILE A 412 -9.48 -26.37 -9.07
C ILE A 412 -10.45 -27.53 -9.15
N ASP A 413 -10.25 -28.50 -8.29
CA ASP A 413 -11.08 -29.68 -8.17
C ASP A 413 -11.64 -29.77 -6.74
N GLU A 414 -12.68 -30.56 -6.54
CA GLU A 414 -13.29 -30.78 -5.20
C GLU A 414 -12.30 -31.43 -4.22
N LYS A 415 -11.34 -32.23 -4.69
CA LYS A 415 -10.37 -32.95 -3.88
C LYS A 415 -9.04 -32.20 -3.73
N PHE A 416 -8.67 -31.40 -4.70
CA PHE A 416 -7.38 -30.71 -4.69
C PHE A 416 -7.38 -29.38 -5.46
N TRP A 417 -6.44 -28.52 -5.11
CA TRP A 417 -6.01 -27.39 -5.91
C TRP A 417 -4.64 -27.64 -6.51
N LEU A 418 -4.40 -27.24 -7.74
CA LEU A 418 -3.09 -27.27 -8.39
C LEU A 418 -2.78 -25.90 -8.97
N ILE A 419 -1.58 -25.39 -8.66
CA ILE A 419 -1.00 -24.20 -9.27
C ILE A 419 0.39 -24.58 -9.75
N LYS A 420 0.68 -24.33 -11.03
CA LYS A 420 1.99 -24.55 -11.64
C LYS A 420 2.35 -23.34 -12.48
N SER A 421 3.59 -22.88 -12.38
CA SER A 421 4.10 -21.80 -13.23
C SER A 421 5.61 -21.84 -13.35
N SER A 422 6.14 -21.30 -14.46
CA SER A 422 7.59 -21.24 -14.71
C SER A 422 8.04 -19.84 -15.16
N HIS A 423 9.32 -19.52 -14.91
CA HIS A 423 9.89 -18.19 -15.23
C HIS A 423 11.36 -18.25 -15.63
N ASP A 424 11.82 -17.22 -16.35
CA ASP A 424 13.18 -17.07 -16.88
C ASP A 424 14.11 -16.14 -16.06
N ALA A 425 13.75 -15.79 -14.82
CA ALA A 425 14.51 -14.82 -14.02
C ALA A 425 16.00 -15.18 -13.86
N TYR A 426 16.31 -16.47 -13.77
CA TYR A 426 17.65 -17.01 -13.61
C TYR A 426 18.31 -17.47 -14.91
N LEU A 427 17.59 -17.42 -16.05
CA LEU A 427 18.07 -17.92 -17.34
C LEU A 427 19.35 -17.20 -17.81
N LYS A 428 19.36 -15.86 -17.75
CA LYS A 428 20.53 -15.07 -18.20
C LYS A 428 21.72 -15.13 -17.27
N SER A 429 21.52 -15.30 -15.96
CA SER A 429 22.60 -15.32 -14.97
C SER A 429 23.19 -16.70 -14.76
N ASN A 430 22.37 -17.73 -14.68
CA ASN A 430 22.71 -19.08 -14.26
C ASN A 430 22.38 -20.15 -15.29
N GLY A 431 21.67 -19.78 -16.37
CA GLY A 431 21.24 -20.74 -17.39
C GLY A 431 20.13 -21.67 -16.88
N VAL A 432 19.27 -21.21 -15.95
CA VAL A 432 18.25 -22.03 -15.29
C VAL A 432 16.87 -21.38 -15.43
N ILE A 433 15.88 -22.20 -15.79
CA ILE A 433 14.46 -21.90 -15.68
C ILE A 433 13.95 -22.52 -14.38
N HIS A 434 13.21 -21.76 -13.58
CA HIS A 434 12.56 -22.25 -12.38
C HIS A 434 11.07 -22.43 -12.62
N GLU A 435 10.56 -23.62 -12.28
CA GLU A 435 9.14 -23.95 -12.25
C GLU A 435 8.76 -24.29 -10.81
N ARG A 436 7.64 -23.74 -10.32
CA ARG A 436 7.04 -24.16 -9.06
C ARG A 436 5.66 -24.74 -9.29
N LYS A 437 5.42 -25.93 -8.69
CA LYS A 437 4.13 -26.61 -8.63
C LYS A 437 3.70 -26.74 -7.17
N LEU A 438 2.49 -26.28 -6.85
CA LEU A 438 1.83 -26.45 -5.56
C LEU A 438 0.57 -27.29 -5.75
N VAL A 439 0.36 -28.30 -4.91
CA VAL A 439 -0.86 -29.12 -4.89
C VAL A 439 -1.35 -29.20 -3.46
N TYR A 440 -2.56 -28.70 -3.21
CA TYR A 440 -3.20 -28.81 -1.90
C TYR A 440 -4.33 -29.84 -1.94
N PHE A 441 -4.27 -30.85 -1.07
CA PHE A 441 -5.27 -31.90 -0.90
C PHE A 441 -6.17 -31.58 0.29
N HIS A 442 -7.48 -31.43 0.04
CA HIS A 442 -8.44 -31.00 1.04
C HIS A 442 -8.63 -32.01 2.17
N ASP A 443 -8.86 -33.29 1.82
CA ASP A 443 -9.15 -34.34 2.78
C ASP A 443 -7.99 -34.62 3.72
N GLU A 444 -6.76 -34.52 3.20
CA GLU A 444 -5.55 -34.76 3.97
C GLU A 444 -5.04 -33.49 4.68
N SER A 445 -5.62 -32.33 4.41
CA SER A 445 -5.08 -31.02 4.82
C SER A 445 -3.58 -30.91 4.55
N LYS A 446 -3.16 -31.25 3.32
CA LYS A 446 -1.77 -31.44 2.92
C LYS A 446 -1.42 -30.59 1.72
N LEU A 447 -0.34 -29.81 1.84
CA LEU A 447 0.24 -29.03 0.75
C LEU A 447 1.53 -29.69 0.27
N LYS A 448 1.57 -30.13 -0.99
CA LYS A 448 2.79 -30.61 -1.65
C LYS A 448 3.34 -29.57 -2.58
N GLY A 449 4.63 -29.38 -2.57
CA GLY A 449 5.35 -28.51 -3.47
C GLY A 449 6.46 -29.22 -4.23
N CYS A 450 6.72 -28.73 -5.44
CA CYS A 450 7.85 -29.13 -6.26
C CYS A 450 8.47 -27.88 -6.89
N ASP A 451 9.74 -27.67 -6.62
CA ASP A 451 10.56 -26.67 -7.30
C ASP A 451 11.45 -27.39 -8.32
N LYS A 452 11.18 -27.18 -9.61
CA LYS A 452 11.89 -27.81 -10.72
C LYS A 452 12.85 -26.80 -11.34
N LEU A 453 14.10 -27.22 -11.54
CA LEU A 453 15.17 -26.44 -12.14
C LEU A 453 15.55 -27.08 -13.47
N THR A 454 15.17 -26.41 -14.58
CA THR A 454 15.47 -26.86 -15.94
C THR A 454 16.63 -26.04 -16.49
N LYS A 455 17.68 -26.73 -16.93
CA LYS A 455 18.89 -26.07 -17.47
C LYS A 455 18.73 -25.63 -18.91
N SER A 456 19.50 -24.65 -19.29
CA SER A 456 19.71 -24.21 -20.68
C SER A 456 21.17 -24.44 -21.11
N LYS A 457 21.48 -24.15 -22.38
CA LYS A 457 22.84 -24.28 -22.94
C LYS A 457 23.92 -23.50 -22.15
N ASN A 458 23.53 -22.43 -21.45
CA ASN A 458 24.45 -21.58 -20.68
C ASN A 458 24.39 -21.91 -19.16
N PHE A 459 24.13 -23.14 -18.81
CA PHE A 459 24.04 -23.59 -17.42
C PHE A 459 25.36 -23.34 -16.66
N ARG A 460 25.21 -22.86 -15.42
CA ARG A 460 26.30 -22.73 -14.45
C ARG A 460 25.87 -23.34 -13.14
N SER A 461 26.65 -24.29 -12.62
CA SER A 461 26.40 -24.86 -11.30
C SER A 461 26.34 -23.74 -10.25
N SER A 462 25.35 -23.76 -9.42
CA SER A 462 25.05 -22.70 -8.47
C SER A 462 24.34 -23.26 -7.24
N ASN A 463 24.62 -22.67 -6.08
CA ASN A 463 23.88 -22.99 -4.87
C ASN A 463 22.43 -22.47 -5.02
N PHE A 464 21.47 -23.25 -4.56
CA PHE A 464 20.10 -22.79 -4.39
C PHE A 464 19.65 -22.91 -2.94
N GLU A 465 18.72 -22.06 -2.58
CA GLU A 465 18.08 -22.00 -1.27
C GLU A 465 16.57 -21.83 -1.46
N ILE A 466 15.77 -22.64 -0.78
CA ILE A 466 14.32 -22.49 -0.73
C ILE A 466 13.94 -22.17 0.70
N ARG A 467 13.34 -21.00 0.91
CA ARG A 467 12.90 -20.55 2.23
C ARG A 467 11.41 -20.68 2.39
N PHE A 468 11.00 -20.99 3.62
CA PHE A 468 9.63 -20.97 4.08
C PHE A 468 9.58 -20.11 5.34
N HIS A 469 9.07 -18.91 5.20
CA HIS A 469 8.99 -17.96 6.29
C HIS A 469 7.78 -18.24 7.18
N LEU A 470 7.96 -18.06 8.50
CA LEU A 470 6.89 -18.24 9.48
C LEU A 470 6.68 -16.95 10.29
N LEU A 471 5.56 -16.88 11.00
CA LEU A 471 5.32 -15.79 11.95
C LEU A 471 6.28 -15.89 13.15
N PRO A 472 6.63 -14.77 13.79
CA PRO A 472 7.59 -14.74 14.91
C PRO A 472 7.21 -15.64 16.10
N GLU A 473 5.92 -15.87 16.33
CA GLU A 473 5.40 -16.67 17.44
C GLU A 473 5.37 -18.18 17.19
N ILE A 474 5.80 -18.64 16.03
CA ILE A 474 5.77 -20.08 15.67
C ILE A 474 7.05 -20.77 16.14
N ASN A 475 6.88 -21.90 16.83
CA ASN A 475 7.98 -22.78 17.23
C ASN A 475 8.27 -23.82 16.18
N LEU A 476 9.57 -24.11 15.97
CA LEU A 476 10.06 -25.12 15.06
C LEU A 476 10.93 -26.12 15.81
N THR A 477 10.70 -27.42 15.58
CA THR A 477 11.51 -28.51 16.13
C THR A 477 11.97 -29.44 15.01
N LYS A 478 13.27 -29.56 14.80
CA LYS A 478 13.86 -30.49 13.83
C LYS A 478 13.83 -31.92 14.39
N LEU A 479 13.33 -32.86 13.62
CA LEU A 479 13.28 -34.28 14.03
C LEU A 479 14.62 -34.98 13.82
N LEU A 480 14.84 -36.07 14.56
CA LEU A 480 16.09 -36.86 14.53
C LEU A 480 16.43 -37.44 13.17
N ASN A 481 15.43 -37.74 12.33
CA ASN A 481 15.63 -38.25 10.97
C ASN A 481 16.21 -37.19 10.00
N ASN A 482 16.37 -35.94 10.42
CA ASN A 482 16.92 -34.80 9.66
C ASN A 482 16.21 -34.46 8.34
N ASP A 483 15.09 -35.12 7.99
CA ASP A 483 14.27 -34.85 6.80
C ASP A 483 12.94 -34.16 7.11
N SER A 484 12.68 -33.89 8.40
CA SER A 484 11.40 -33.34 8.85
C SER A 484 11.56 -32.29 9.96
N ILE A 485 10.66 -31.29 9.92
CA ILE A 485 10.57 -30.24 10.93
C ILE A 485 9.11 -30.16 11.38
N LEU A 486 8.87 -30.10 12.68
CA LEU A 486 7.57 -29.82 13.27
C LEU A 486 7.37 -28.32 13.35
N ILE A 487 6.17 -27.88 12.98
CA ILE A 487 5.72 -26.48 13.06
C ILE A 487 4.56 -26.45 14.06
N GLU A 488 4.76 -25.76 15.18
CA GLU A 488 3.75 -25.64 16.23
C GLU A 488 3.08 -24.27 16.15
N SER A 489 1.83 -24.21 15.70
CA SER A 489 0.98 -23.06 15.76
C SER A 489 0.01 -23.15 16.95
N LYS A 490 -0.71 -22.06 17.25
CA LYS A 490 -1.62 -22.02 18.42
C LYS A 490 -2.71 -23.10 18.40
N ASN A 491 -3.21 -23.44 17.22
CA ASN A 491 -4.40 -24.29 17.06
C ASN A 491 -4.13 -25.57 16.28
N ALA A 492 -2.93 -25.78 15.73
CA ALA A 492 -2.60 -26.96 14.94
C ALA A 492 -1.10 -27.23 14.90
N GLY A 493 -0.74 -28.51 14.86
CA GLY A 493 0.59 -28.97 14.54
C GLY A 493 0.71 -29.31 13.04
N TRP A 494 1.87 -29.01 12.46
CA TRP A 494 2.20 -29.33 11.08
C TRP A 494 3.56 -30.00 10.98
N LYS A 495 3.70 -30.90 10.04
CA LYS A 495 4.97 -31.53 9.72
C LYS A 495 5.43 -31.07 8.34
N PHE A 496 6.59 -30.43 8.28
CA PHE A 496 7.29 -30.13 7.04
C PHE A 496 8.26 -31.29 6.73
N THR A 497 8.30 -31.79 5.50
CA THR A 497 9.17 -32.87 5.09
C THR A 497 9.82 -32.55 3.74
N CYS A 498 11.13 -32.79 3.63
CA CYS A 498 11.88 -32.76 2.38
C CYS A 498 12.92 -33.89 2.39
N LYS A 499 12.68 -34.88 1.52
CA LYS A 499 13.56 -36.04 1.44
C LYS A 499 14.79 -35.76 0.65
N ASN A 500 15.77 -36.04 0.35
CA ASN A 500 16.87 -35.86 -0.62
C ASN A 500 17.62 -34.52 -0.55
N TYR A 501 17.23 -33.59 0.32
CA TYR A 501 17.93 -32.32 0.52
C TYR A 501 18.09 -32.02 2.00
N LYS A 502 19.16 -31.28 2.31
CA LYS A 502 19.39 -30.83 3.67
C LYS A 502 18.33 -29.77 4.01
N ILE A 503 17.66 -29.95 5.16
CA ILE A 503 16.77 -28.99 5.74
C ILE A 503 17.33 -28.48 7.06
N ASP A 504 17.22 -27.17 7.28
CA ASP A 504 17.67 -26.51 8.49
C ASP A 504 16.64 -25.47 8.98
N ILE A 505 16.78 -25.05 10.23
CA ILE A 505 16.06 -23.93 10.81
C ILE A 505 17.04 -22.77 10.88
N GLU A 506 16.71 -21.67 10.20
CA GLU A 506 17.49 -20.43 10.29
C GLU A 506 16.72 -19.35 11.05
N THR A 507 17.45 -18.42 11.68
CA THR A 507 16.88 -17.20 12.22
C THR A 507 16.78 -16.16 11.10
N GLY A 508 15.59 -15.62 10.90
CA GLY A 508 15.29 -14.63 9.87
C GLY A 508 14.77 -13.32 10.44
N LEU A 509 14.39 -12.43 9.54
CA LEU A 509 13.79 -11.13 9.86
C LEU A 509 12.36 -11.06 9.35
N TYR A 510 11.45 -10.64 10.20
CA TYR A 510 10.05 -10.40 9.89
C TYR A 510 9.72 -8.92 9.88
N PHE A 511 9.21 -8.41 8.76
CA PHE A 511 8.88 -7.01 8.50
C PHE A 511 7.36 -6.76 8.42
N GLY A 512 6.56 -7.74 8.85
CA GLY A 512 5.10 -7.62 8.79
C GLY A 512 4.54 -6.49 9.66
N VAL A 513 5.28 -6.03 10.68
CA VAL A 513 4.87 -4.92 11.54
C VAL A 513 5.40 -3.60 10.98
N LYS A 514 4.51 -2.61 10.85
CA LYS A 514 4.85 -1.31 10.27
C LYS A 514 6.04 -0.63 10.96
N ASN A 515 7.09 -0.32 10.19
CA ASN A 515 8.32 0.36 10.62
C ASN A 515 9.07 -0.35 11.77
N LYS A 516 8.86 -1.66 11.92
CA LYS A 516 9.56 -2.50 12.88
C LYS A 516 10.05 -3.75 12.20
N TYR A 517 11.00 -4.43 12.82
CA TYR A 517 11.35 -5.79 12.48
C TYR A 517 11.34 -6.64 13.75
N LEU A 518 11.08 -7.91 13.57
CA LEU A 518 11.11 -8.93 14.61
C LEU A 518 11.98 -10.08 14.10
N GLU A 519 12.56 -10.84 15.00
CA GLU A 519 13.17 -12.11 14.64
C GLU A 519 12.08 -13.16 14.45
N ASN A 520 12.27 -14.03 13.46
CA ASN A 520 11.44 -15.19 13.22
C ASN A 520 12.30 -16.40 12.91
N LYS A 521 11.69 -17.57 12.81
CA LYS A 521 12.32 -18.80 12.35
C LYS A 521 11.82 -19.12 10.94
N ASN A 522 12.74 -19.58 10.08
CA ASN A 522 12.43 -20.03 8.72
C ASN A 522 12.87 -21.46 8.55
N ILE A 523 12.17 -22.21 7.73
CA ILE A 523 12.66 -23.50 7.24
C ILE A 523 13.46 -23.23 5.97
N LEU A 524 14.64 -23.80 5.88
CA LEU A 524 15.58 -23.64 4.77
C LEU A 524 15.92 -24.98 4.16
N ILE A 525 15.72 -25.12 2.84
CA ILE A 525 16.26 -26.22 2.03
C ILE A 525 17.46 -25.66 1.26
N THR A 526 18.58 -26.38 1.29
CA THR A 526 19.80 -26.01 0.55
C THR A 526 20.25 -27.13 -0.37
N GLY A 527 20.82 -26.74 -1.51
CA GLY A 527 21.38 -27.68 -2.47
C GLY A 527 22.24 -27.01 -3.53
N LEU A 528 22.81 -27.83 -4.40
CA LEU A 528 23.59 -27.42 -5.56
C LEU A 528 22.83 -27.83 -6.83
N THR A 529 22.80 -26.95 -7.82
CA THR A 529 22.16 -27.25 -9.11
C THR A 529 23.02 -28.28 -9.89
N ASN A 530 22.37 -29.32 -10.38
CA ASN A 530 23.01 -30.38 -11.16
C ASN A 530 22.96 -30.08 -12.67
N PRO A 531 23.87 -30.69 -13.47
CA PRO A 531 23.79 -30.61 -14.92
C PRO A 531 22.56 -31.33 -15.51
N GLU A 532 21.88 -32.17 -14.78
CA GLU A 532 20.62 -32.82 -15.16
C GLU A 532 19.41 -32.01 -14.67
N GLU A 533 18.22 -32.34 -15.17
CA GLU A 533 16.96 -31.78 -14.67
C GLU A 533 16.79 -32.16 -13.20
N GLN A 534 16.46 -31.17 -12.36
CA GLN A 534 16.42 -31.34 -10.93
C GLN A 534 15.08 -30.87 -10.36
N SER A 535 14.49 -31.71 -9.52
CA SER A 535 13.24 -31.43 -8.82
C SER A 535 13.43 -31.57 -7.31
N VAL A 536 13.02 -30.56 -6.57
CA VAL A 536 13.02 -30.50 -5.11
C VAL A 536 11.59 -30.68 -4.63
N PHE A 537 11.26 -31.84 -4.07
CA PHE A 537 9.94 -32.17 -3.52
C PHE A 537 9.90 -31.89 -2.03
N TRP A 538 8.86 -31.19 -1.59
CA TRP A 538 8.59 -30.91 -0.19
C TRP A 538 7.10 -31.02 0.12
N GLU A 539 6.78 -31.24 1.37
CA GLU A 539 5.40 -31.46 1.81
C GLU A 539 5.16 -30.78 3.17
N ILE A 540 3.98 -30.22 3.36
CA ILE A 540 3.47 -29.71 4.63
C ILE A 540 2.17 -30.46 4.91
N SER A 541 2.13 -31.26 5.95
CA SER A 541 0.96 -32.05 6.34
C SER A 541 0.53 -31.71 7.76
N ARG A 542 -0.76 -31.67 8.00
CA ARG A 542 -1.32 -31.49 9.34
C ARG A 542 -1.08 -32.76 10.15
N ILE A 543 -0.77 -32.60 11.46
CA ILE A 543 -0.61 -33.65 12.44
C ILE A 543 -1.89 -33.81 13.23
#